data_b186c3baf6bf1c983d418cd919a7e1fe
#
_entry.id   b186c3baf6bf1c983d418cd919a7e1fe
#
_cell.length_a   1.000
_cell.length_b   1.000
_cell.length_c   1.000
_cell.angle_alpha   90.00
_cell.angle_beta   90.00
_cell.angle_gamma   90.00
#
_symmetry.space_group_name_H-M   'P 1'
#
loop_
_entity.id
_entity.type
_entity.pdbx_description
1 polymer ?
#
loop_
_entity_poly.entity_id
_entity_poly.type
_entity_poly.pdbx_seq_one_letter_code
_entity_poly.pdbx_strand_id
1 'polypeptide(L)'
;MEKEKLTDVPLHQIQIKDAFWDKYIRLVKDVILPYQWNTLNDNVKDAAPSHCIKNFKIAAGEAEGDFEGAVFQDTDVAKWLEAVAFTLDSSGRDEKLEKLADETIDLIGKAQCEDGYLNTYFTIKEPDRRWTNLKEGHELYTAGHMIEAAVAYYNATGKRKFLDIVSRFADLICETFGPEEGKCHGYPGHPEVELALVKLYRATGQKRYLDLAKYFIDTRGVGENYFFQEEKKEKYQQIFPEFAGYVPEYSQSHLPVREQKTAEGHAVRAVYLYSAMADLAYEYQDETLLDACKTLWNNMTEKRMYITGGIGSSGLLERFTTDYDLPNDRNYSESCASIGLAMFGNRMAQITKDAKYADIVEKALYNTVLAGIAMDGKSFFYVNPLEVWPDNCIERTSMEHVKPVRQKWFGVACCPPNIARTLASLGQYIYGADENSLYINLYISSQTKLLIGETETEVIMESSFLKDGTVTVHLESEKASKGTLALRIPSYTKEFTVWRGVQRI
;
A
#
# COMPACT_ATOMS: atom_id res chain seq x y z
N MET A 1 10.64 20.78 20.22
CA MET A 1 9.24 20.44 20.48
C MET A 1 8.96 19.18 19.70
N GLU A 2 8.71 18.06 20.38
CA GLU A 2 8.17 16.88 19.70
C GLU A 2 6.86 17.29 19.03
N LYS A 3 6.83 17.28 17.72
CA LYS A 3 5.58 17.46 16.97
C LYS A 3 4.83 16.13 17.05
N GLU A 4 3.83 16.07 17.93
CA GLU A 4 2.90 14.94 17.94
C GLU A 4 2.23 14.82 16.58
N LYS A 5 2.40 13.66 15.94
CA LYS A 5 1.62 13.33 14.76
C LYS A 5 0.23 12.84 15.17
N LEU A 6 -0.71 12.90 14.24
CA LEU A 6 -1.95 12.16 14.37
C LEU A 6 -1.67 10.66 14.23
N THR A 7 -2.42 9.87 14.95
CA THR A 7 -2.48 8.42 14.81
C THR A 7 -3.79 8.02 14.16
N ASP A 8 -3.79 6.89 13.46
CA ASP A 8 -5.04 6.29 12.99
C ASP A 8 -5.90 5.86 14.18
N VAL A 9 -7.20 6.07 14.07
CA VAL A 9 -8.15 5.42 14.97
C VAL A 9 -8.20 3.94 14.58
N PRO A 10 -8.05 2.98 15.54
CA PRO A 10 -8.07 1.55 15.23
C PRO A 10 -9.35 1.14 14.47
N LEU A 11 -9.21 0.28 13.47
CA LEU A 11 -10.32 -0.10 12.58
C LEU A 11 -11.51 -0.70 13.34
N HIS A 12 -11.25 -1.53 14.35
CA HIS A 12 -12.31 -2.14 15.20
C HIS A 12 -13.10 -1.11 16.02
N GLN A 13 -12.59 0.11 16.18
CA GLN A 13 -13.31 1.20 16.84
C GLN A 13 -14.16 2.02 15.87
N ILE A 14 -14.05 1.81 14.56
CA ILE A 14 -14.75 2.58 13.54
C ILE A 14 -15.84 1.72 12.92
N GLN A 15 -17.08 2.08 13.11
CA GLN A 15 -18.22 1.51 12.40
C GLN A 15 -18.60 2.42 11.23
N ILE A 16 -18.32 2.02 10.02
CA ILE A 16 -18.80 2.71 8.82
C ILE A 16 -20.28 2.37 8.63
N LYS A 17 -21.12 3.39 8.45
CA LYS A 17 -22.60 3.30 8.24
C LYS A 17 -23.00 4.20 7.08
N ASP A 18 -22.30 4.06 5.95
CA ASP A 18 -22.39 4.94 4.82
C ASP A 18 -23.03 4.25 3.62
N ALA A 19 -24.11 4.81 3.10
CA ALA A 19 -24.89 4.21 2.02
C ALA A 19 -24.08 3.99 0.72
N PHE A 20 -23.03 4.79 0.49
CA PHE A 20 -22.14 4.62 -0.66
C PHE A 20 -21.06 3.58 -0.40
N TRP A 21 -20.37 3.65 0.75
CA TRP A 21 -19.20 2.81 1.04
C TRP A 21 -19.56 1.42 1.58
N ASP A 22 -20.68 1.26 2.30
CA ASP A 22 -21.11 -0.03 2.83
C ASP A 22 -21.20 -1.12 1.76
N LYS A 23 -21.63 -0.77 0.56
CA LYS A 23 -21.72 -1.73 -0.56
C LYS A 23 -20.35 -2.27 -0.97
N TYR A 24 -19.31 -1.41 -0.94
CA TYR A 24 -17.95 -1.82 -1.30
C TYR A 24 -17.30 -2.63 -0.19
N ILE A 25 -17.51 -2.25 1.07
CA ILE A 25 -17.00 -3.00 2.23
C ILE A 25 -17.61 -4.41 2.27
N ARG A 26 -18.94 -4.50 2.09
CA ARG A 26 -19.60 -5.81 1.97
C ARG A 26 -19.12 -6.59 0.76
N LEU A 27 -18.93 -5.93 -0.36
CA LEU A 27 -18.42 -6.57 -1.58
C LEU A 27 -17.03 -7.19 -1.34
N VAL A 28 -16.14 -6.51 -0.59
CA VAL A 28 -14.85 -7.10 -0.21
C VAL A 28 -15.05 -8.37 0.59
N LYS A 29 -15.80 -8.32 1.68
CA LYS A 29 -16.01 -9.45 2.58
C LYS A 29 -16.72 -10.62 1.90
N ASP A 30 -17.86 -10.34 1.26
CA ASP A 30 -18.80 -11.38 0.83
C ASP A 30 -18.46 -11.95 -0.55
N VAL A 31 -17.73 -11.21 -1.39
CA VAL A 31 -17.46 -11.58 -2.78
C VAL A 31 -15.98 -11.58 -3.12
N ILE A 32 -15.28 -10.46 -2.91
CA ILE A 32 -13.90 -10.29 -3.40
C ILE A 32 -12.95 -11.28 -2.72
N LEU A 33 -12.96 -11.36 -1.38
CA LEU A 33 -12.07 -12.26 -0.64
C LEU A 33 -12.30 -13.73 -1.00
N PRO A 34 -13.55 -14.26 -1.05
CA PRO A 34 -13.79 -15.61 -1.55
C PRO A 34 -13.41 -15.83 -3.02
N TYR A 35 -13.64 -14.83 -3.88
CA TYR A 35 -13.27 -14.89 -5.28
C TYR A 35 -11.75 -14.95 -5.47
N GLN A 36 -11.02 -14.06 -4.80
CA GLN A 36 -9.56 -14.01 -4.86
C GLN A 36 -8.94 -15.29 -4.29
N TRP A 37 -9.49 -15.84 -3.21
CA TRP A 37 -9.04 -17.13 -2.70
C TRP A 37 -9.15 -18.25 -3.74
N ASN A 38 -10.28 -18.31 -4.46
CA ASN A 38 -10.42 -19.26 -5.55
C ASN A 38 -9.42 -19.01 -6.69
N THR A 39 -9.12 -17.75 -6.98
CA THR A 39 -8.13 -17.37 -8.00
C THR A 39 -6.71 -17.76 -7.60
N LEU A 40 -6.32 -17.52 -6.33
CA LEU A 40 -5.03 -17.93 -5.79
C LEU A 40 -4.80 -19.44 -5.82
N ASN A 41 -5.90 -20.22 -5.88
CA ASN A 41 -5.90 -21.68 -6.03
C ASN A 41 -6.14 -22.14 -7.47
N ASP A 42 -6.12 -21.24 -8.46
CA ASP A 42 -6.37 -21.52 -9.89
C ASP A 42 -7.75 -22.15 -10.19
N ASN A 43 -8.74 -21.90 -9.34
CA ASN A 43 -10.09 -22.47 -9.45
C ASN A 43 -11.09 -21.61 -10.24
N VAL A 44 -10.68 -20.45 -10.76
CA VAL A 44 -11.56 -19.57 -11.54
C VAL A 44 -11.37 -19.79 -13.01
N LYS A 45 -12.43 -20.30 -13.67
CA LYS A 45 -12.41 -20.55 -15.11
C LYS A 45 -12.24 -19.26 -15.92
N ASP A 46 -11.42 -19.32 -16.97
CA ASP A 46 -11.15 -18.21 -17.90
C ASP A 46 -10.52 -16.98 -17.20
N ALA A 47 -9.89 -17.17 -16.06
CA ALA A 47 -9.00 -16.19 -15.41
C ALA A 47 -7.54 -16.56 -15.71
N ALA A 48 -6.65 -15.57 -15.72
CA ALA A 48 -5.22 -15.85 -15.73
C ALA A 48 -4.85 -16.63 -14.45
N PRO A 49 -4.01 -17.67 -14.53
CA PRO A 49 -3.63 -18.46 -13.36
C PRO A 49 -2.74 -17.64 -12.41
N SER A 50 -2.90 -17.86 -11.12
CA SER A 50 -2.06 -17.25 -10.07
C SER A 50 -0.89 -18.15 -9.68
N HIS A 51 -1.10 -19.46 -9.63
CA HIS A 51 -0.15 -20.46 -9.13
C HIS A 51 0.32 -20.25 -7.68
N CYS A 52 -0.09 -19.17 -7.01
CA CYS A 52 0.46 -18.73 -5.76
C CYS A 52 0.38 -19.80 -4.66
N ILE A 53 -0.79 -20.36 -4.38
CA ILE A 53 -0.95 -21.40 -3.33
C ILE A 53 -0.25 -22.71 -3.73
N LYS A 54 -0.21 -23.04 -5.02
CA LYS A 54 0.54 -24.20 -5.52
C LYS A 54 2.03 -24.04 -5.25
N ASN A 55 2.62 -22.88 -5.51
CA ASN A 55 4.02 -22.60 -5.23
C ASN A 55 4.35 -22.74 -3.73
N PHE A 56 3.49 -22.24 -2.84
CA PHE A 56 3.67 -22.45 -1.40
C PHE A 56 3.61 -23.93 -1.00
N LYS A 57 2.70 -24.72 -1.58
CA LYS A 57 2.63 -26.18 -1.31
C LYS A 57 3.89 -26.90 -1.79
N ILE A 58 4.45 -26.52 -2.94
CA ILE A 58 5.71 -27.08 -3.45
C ILE A 58 6.86 -26.71 -2.51
N ALA A 59 7.00 -25.44 -2.12
CA ALA A 59 8.03 -24.98 -1.19
C ALA A 59 7.91 -25.61 0.19
N ALA A 60 6.70 -25.94 0.65
CA ALA A 60 6.41 -26.65 1.89
C ALA A 60 6.62 -28.18 1.81
N GLY A 61 6.92 -28.74 0.63
CA GLY A 61 7.03 -30.18 0.42
C GLY A 61 5.68 -30.91 0.44
N GLU A 62 4.57 -30.21 0.30
CA GLU A 62 3.20 -30.77 0.25
C GLU A 62 2.73 -31.08 -1.17
N ALA A 63 3.46 -30.63 -2.18
CA ALA A 63 3.20 -30.93 -3.60
C ALA A 63 4.52 -31.04 -4.37
N GLU A 64 4.49 -31.76 -5.49
CA GLU A 64 5.59 -31.84 -6.45
C GLU A 64 5.36 -30.88 -7.60
N GLY A 65 6.43 -30.37 -8.22
CA GLY A 65 6.42 -29.51 -9.40
C GLY A 65 7.49 -28.45 -9.38
N ASP A 66 7.44 -27.57 -10.38
CA ASP A 66 8.30 -26.40 -10.48
C ASP A 66 7.54 -25.13 -10.11
N PHE A 67 8.27 -24.04 -9.87
CA PHE A 67 7.69 -22.71 -9.69
C PHE A 67 7.06 -22.21 -11.00
N GLU A 68 5.84 -21.66 -10.90
CA GLU A 68 5.12 -21.05 -12.02
C GLU A 68 4.68 -19.63 -11.65
N GLY A 69 4.70 -18.72 -12.63
CA GLY A 69 4.30 -17.32 -12.47
C GLY A 69 5.47 -16.35 -12.36
N ALA A 70 5.19 -15.14 -11.88
CA ALA A 70 6.18 -14.07 -11.69
C ALA A 70 6.99 -14.29 -10.41
N VAL A 71 8.27 -13.83 -10.40
CA VAL A 71 9.18 -13.99 -9.24
C VAL A 71 8.63 -13.43 -7.91
N PHE A 72 7.65 -12.53 -7.97
CA PHE A 72 6.96 -11.93 -6.83
C PHE A 72 5.54 -12.48 -6.59
N GLN A 73 5.21 -13.64 -7.11
CA GLN A 73 3.86 -14.24 -7.06
C GLN A 73 3.36 -14.42 -5.61
N ASP A 74 4.25 -14.62 -4.66
CA ASP A 74 3.94 -14.75 -3.23
C ASP A 74 3.20 -13.53 -2.66
N THR A 75 3.34 -12.36 -3.29
CA THR A 75 2.70 -11.13 -2.81
C THR A 75 1.20 -11.12 -3.00
N ASP A 76 0.66 -11.98 -3.88
CA ASP A 76 -0.78 -12.10 -4.11
C ASP A 76 -1.47 -12.61 -2.83
N VAL A 77 -0.95 -13.69 -2.23
CA VAL A 77 -1.50 -14.22 -0.97
C VAL A 77 -1.22 -13.31 0.21
N ALA A 78 -0.07 -12.60 0.22
CA ALA A 78 0.25 -11.65 1.27
C ALA A 78 -0.78 -10.51 1.32
N LYS A 79 -1.07 -9.87 0.19
CA LYS A 79 -2.09 -8.81 0.11
C LYS A 79 -3.50 -9.33 0.40
N TRP A 80 -3.81 -10.57 -0.01
CA TRP A 80 -5.08 -11.21 0.34
C TRP A 80 -5.19 -11.40 1.86
N LEU A 81 -4.16 -11.91 2.55
CA LEU A 81 -4.13 -12.05 4.00
C LEU A 81 -4.26 -10.70 4.72
N GLU A 82 -3.64 -9.66 4.19
CA GLU A 82 -3.79 -8.31 4.74
C GLU A 82 -5.23 -7.80 4.60
N ALA A 83 -5.87 -8.03 3.45
CA ALA A 83 -7.28 -7.70 3.25
C ALA A 83 -8.21 -8.50 4.17
N VAL A 84 -7.90 -9.78 4.41
CA VAL A 84 -8.59 -10.61 5.42
C VAL A 84 -8.43 -10.01 6.81
N ALA A 85 -7.22 -9.66 7.20
CA ALA A 85 -6.93 -9.08 8.51
C ALA A 85 -7.72 -7.79 8.73
N PHE A 86 -7.70 -6.86 7.79
CA PHE A 86 -8.47 -5.62 7.88
C PHE A 86 -9.99 -5.87 7.89
N THR A 87 -10.47 -6.89 7.18
CA THR A 87 -11.89 -7.26 7.21
C THR A 87 -12.30 -7.81 8.57
N LEU A 88 -11.46 -8.64 9.20
CA LEU A 88 -11.69 -9.16 10.55
C LEU A 88 -11.69 -8.04 11.60
N ASP A 89 -10.79 -7.07 11.45
CA ASP A 89 -10.69 -5.93 12.37
C ASP A 89 -11.88 -4.95 12.22
N SER A 90 -12.26 -4.60 10.97
CA SER A 90 -13.30 -3.60 10.71
C SER A 90 -14.73 -4.12 10.78
N SER A 91 -14.96 -5.39 10.39
CA SER A 91 -16.31 -5.96 10.25
C SER A 91 -16.66 -6.98 11.36
N GLY A 92 -15.77 -7.16 12.33
CA GLY A 92 -15.89 -8.11 13.39
C GLY A 92 -15.49 -9.54 12.99
N ARG A 93 -15.35 -10.40 14.01
CA ARG A 93 -14.83 -11.75 13.86
C ARG A 93 -15.68 -12.60 12.93
N ASP A 94 -15.04 -13.24 11.95
CA ASP A 94 -15.57 -14.25 11.06
C ASP A 94 -14.73 -15.53 11.21
N GLU A 95 -15.26 -16.53 11.94
CA GLU A 95 -14.53 -17.75 12.27
C GLU A 95 -14.10 -18.56 11.05
N LYS A 96 -14.86 -18.53 9.96
CA LYS A 96 -14.52 -19.26 8.73
C LYS A 96 -13.37 -18.58 8.00
N LEU A 97 -13.44 -17.26 7.89
CA LEU A 97 -12.40 -16.46 7.25
C LEU A 97 -11.11 -16.49 8.06
N GLU A 98 -11.21 -16.36 9.39
CA GLU A 98 -10.08 -16.45 10.30
C GLU A 98 -9.40 -17.83 10.24
N LYS A 99 -10.19 -18.92 10.22
CA LYS A 99 -9.65 -20.29 10.07
C LYS A 99 -8.92 -20.46 8.74
N LEU A 100 -9.47 -19.95 7.64
CA LEU A 100 -8.84 -20.02 6.33
C LEU A 100 -7.50 -19.26 6.30
N ALA A 101 -7.45 -18.09 6.95
CA ALA A 101 -6.21 -17.35 7.12
C ALA A 101 -5.19 -18.12 7.97
N ASP A 102 -5.59 -18.73 9.08
CA ASP A 102 -4.72 -19.54 9.92
C ASP A 102 -4.12 -20.73 9.13
N GLU A 103 -4.94 -21.46 8.37
CA GLU A 103 -4.48 -22.57 7.52
C GLU A 103 -3.49 -22.09 6.44
N THR A 104 -3.72 -20.91 5.87
CA THR A 104 -2.81 -20.29 4.89
C THR A 104 -1.49 -19.88 5.55
N ILE A 105 -1.54 -19.29 6.75
CA ILE A 105 -0.35 -18.92 7.54
C ILE A 105 0.44 -20.18 7.93
N ASP A 106 -0.24 -21.29 8.23
CA ASP A 106 0.41 -22.56 8.51
C ASP A 106 1.20 -23.08 7.30
N LEU A 107 0.62 -22.98 6.11
CA LEU A 107 1.28 -23.34 4.86
C LEU A 107 2.51 -22.43 4.60
N ILE A 108 2.36 -21.10 4.77
CA ILE A 108 3.49 -20.15 4.64
C ILE A 108 4.63 -20.51 5.63
N GLY A 109 4.26 -20.81 6.87
CA GLY A 109 5.24 -21.20 7.88
C GLY A 109 6.01 -22.49 7.56
N LYS A 110 5.35 -23.49 6.91
CA LYS A 110 6.00 -24.69 6.42
C LYS A 110 6.93 -24.45 5.23
N ALA A 111 6.61 -23.46 4.39
CA ALA A 111 7.43 -23.07 3.25
C ALA A 111 8.67 -22.24 3.65
N GLN A 112 8.74 -21.75 4.88
CA GLN A 112 9.89 -20.98 5.38
C GLN A 112 11.10 -21.90 5.57
N CYS A 113 12.25 -21.49 5.06
CA CYS A 113 13.52 -22.21 5.24
C CYS A 113 14.02 -22.14 6.69
N GLU A 114 14.94 -23.07 7.06
CA GLU A 114 15.49 -23.16 8.42
C GLU A 114 16.18 -21.88 8.87
N ASP A 115 16.85 -21.17 7.95
CA ASP A 115 17.52 -19.89 8.17
C ASP A 115 16.55 -18.69 8.30
N GLY A 116 15.24 -18.91 8.15
CA GLY A 116 14.22 -17.87 8.19
C GLY A 116 13.85 -17.29 6.82
N TYR A 117 14.54 -17.66 5.75
CA TYR A 117 14.24 -17.17 4.41
C TYR A 117 12.84 -17.59 3.94
N LEU A 118 12.11 -16.67 3.28
CA LEU A 118 10.74 -16.92 2.81
C LEU A 118 10.51 -16.27 1.43
N ASN A 119 10.61 -17.07 0.38
CA ASN A 119 10.28 -16.71 -0.99
C ASN A 119 10.19 -17.99 -1.82
N THR A 120 9.05 -18.25 -2.45
CA THR A 120 8.85 -19.54 -3.14
C THR A 120 9.65 -19.66 -4.42
N TYR A 121 9.85 -18.56 -5.18
CA TYR A 121 10.65 -18.61 -6.42
C TYR A 121 12.08 -19.05 -6.15
N PHE A 122 12.77 -18.36 -5.25
CA PHE A 122 14.16 -18.67 -4.95
C PHE A 122 14.30 -19.99 -4.17
N THR A 123 13.29 -20.39 -3.40
CA THR A 123 13.32 -21.68 -2.69
C THR A 123 13.18 -22.85 -3.66
N ILE A 124 12.30 -22.76 -4.65
CA ILE A 124 12.00 -23.87 -5.57
C ILE A 124 12.97 -23.87 -6.76
N LYS A 125 13.17 -22.71 -7.38
CA LYS A 125 13.79 -22.62 -8.71
C LYS A 125 15.26 -22.18 -8.70
N GLU A 126 15.61 -21.24 -7.81
CA GLU A 126 16.92 -20.56 -7.84
C GLU A 126 17.57 -20.43 -6.45
N PRO A 127 17.70 -21.54 -5.66
CA PRO A 127 18.12 -21.47 -4.26
C PRO A 127 19.53 -20.88 -4.05
N ASP A 128 20.42 -21.05 -5.04
CA ASP A 128 21.80 -20.53 -5.01
C ASP A 128 21.90 -19.06 -5.42
N ARG A 129 20.77 -18.44 -5.76
CA ARG A 129 20.72 -17.06 -6.30
C ARG A 129 20.01 -16.07 -5.40
N ARG A 130 19.74 -16.41 -4.17
CA ARG A 130 19.19 -15.48 -3.18
C ARG A 130 20.05 -14.23 -3.09
N TRP A 131 19.45 -13.07 -3.09
CA TRP A 131 20.08 -11.75 -2.94
C TRP A 131 21.10 -11.38 -4.06
N THR A 132 21.04 -12.04 -5.21
CA THR A 132 21.99 -11.79 -6.32
C THR A 132 21.47 -10.81 -7.36
N ASN A 133 20.17 -10.51 -7.37
CA ASN A 133 19.54 -9.53 -8.25
C ASN A 133 18.44 -8.77 -7.47
N LEU A 134 18.85 -7.75 -6.72
CA LEU A 134 17.92 -6.91 -5.96
C LEU A 134 17.09 -6.00 -6.89
N LYS A 135 17.61 -5.67 -8.06
CA LYS A 135 16.93 -4.84 -9.07
C LYS A 135 15.61 -5.45 -9.54
N GLU A 136 15.61 -6.76 -9.80
CA GLU A 136 14.51 -7.48 -10.46
C GLU A 136 13.93 -8.64 -9.64
N GLY A 137 14.69 -9.22 -8.70
CA GLY A 137 14.34 -10.44 -7.96
C GLY A 137 13.19 -10.27 -6.96
N HIS A 138 12.84 -9.04 -6.58
CA HIS A 138 11.69 -8.72 -5.72
C HIS A 138 11.66 -9.46 -4.36
N GLU A 139 12.78 -10.01 -3.88
CA GLU A 139 12.84 -10.71 -2.59
C GLU A 139 12.44 -9.80 -1.44
N LEU A 140 12.99 -8.57 -1.40
CA LEU A 140 12.67 -7.55 -0.38
C LEU A 140 11.24 -7.00 -0.55
N TYR A 141 10.74 -6.87 -1.77
CA TYR A 141 9.34 -6.49 -2.04
C TYR A 141 8.37 -7.56 -1.49
N THR A 142 8.66 -8.83 -1.74
CA THR A 142 7.88 -9.96 -1.22
C THR A 142 7.92 -9.99 0.31
N ALA A 143 9.10 -9.79 0.91
CA ALA A 143 9.24 -9.70 2.36
C ALA A 143 8.40 -8.56 2.95
N GLY A 144 8.39 -7.39 2.29
CA GLY A 144 7.59 -6.24 2.70
C GLY A 144 6.11 -6.56 2.81
N HIS A 145 5.51 -7.12 1.75
CA HIS A 145 4.09 -7.48 1.76
C HIS A 145 3.76 -8.58 2.79
N MET A 146 4.63 -9.57 2.99
CA MET A 146 4.45 -10.56 4.04
C MET A 146 4.46 -9.93 5.43
N ILE A 147 5.35 -8.98 5.68
CA ILE A 147 5.44 -8.24 6.95
C ILE A 147 4.18 -7.39 7.17
N GLU A 148 3.72 -6.63 6.16
CA GLU A 148 2.50 -5.83 6.27
C GLU A 148 1.29 -6.70 6.63
N ALA A 149 1.11 -7.82 5.94
CA ALA A 149 0.04 -8.77 6.20
C ALA A 149 0.11 -9.36 7.62
N ALA A 150 1.31 -9.70 8.08
CA ALA A 150 1.50 -10.29 9.41
C ALA A 150 1.23 -9.29 10.53
N VAL A 151 1.67 -8.04 10.37
CA VAL A 151 1.37 -6.97 11.33
C VAL A 151 -0.14 -6.69 11.38
N ALA A 152 -0.80 -6.61 10.22
CA ALA A 152 -2.24 -6.42 10.15
C ALA A 152 -3.00 -7.58 10.83
N TYR A 153 -2.58 -8.82 10.57
CA TYR A 153 -3.21 -10.02 11.17
C TYR A 153 -3.00 -10.09 12.68
N TYR A 154 -1.82 -9.73 13.16
CA TYR A 154 -1.54 -9.62 14.59
C TYR A 154 -2.41 -8.56 15.27
N ASN A 155 -2.54 -7.37 14.67
CA ASN A 155 -3.36 -6.29 15.22
C ASN A 155 -4.85 -6.67 15.27
N ALA A 156 -5.35 -7.37 14.24
CA ALA A 156 -6.75 -7.79 14.16
C ALA A 156 -7.11 -8.95 15.11
N THR A 157 -6.18 -9.88 15.36
CA THR A 157 -6.49 -11.16 16.02
C THR A 157 -5.74 -11.40 17.32
N GLY A 158 -4.63 -10.70 17.55
CA GLY A 158 -3.69 -10.96 18.64
C GLY A 158 -2.81 -12.21 18.43
N LYS A 159 -2.98 -12.96 17.32
CA LYS A 159 -2.24 -14.20 17.04
C LYS A 159 -0.84 -13.88 16.52
N ARG A 160 0.18 -14.39 17.18
CA ARG A 160 1.59 -14.09 16.88
C ARG A 160 2.22 -14.92 15.78
N LYS A 161 1.64 -16.06 15.41
CA LYS A 161 2.31 -17.05 14.53
C LYS A 161 2.84 -16.43 13.24
N PHE A 162 2.03 -15.64 12.53
CA PHE A 162 2.47 -15.01 11.29
C PHE A 162 3.53 -13.92 11.55
N LEU A 163 3.35 -13.14 12.61
CA LEU A 163 4.33 -12.14 13.03
C LEU A 163 5.68 -12.79 13.37
N ASP A 164 5.69 -13.94 14.02
CA ASP A 164 6.92 -14.68 14.38
C ASP A 164 7.62 -15.25 13.11
N ILE A 165 6.85 -15.76 12.14
CA ILE A 165 7.38 -16.22 10.84
C ILE A 165 8.09 -15.07 10.12
N VAL A 166 7.42 -13.91 9.95
CA VAL A 166 8.02 -12.78 9.22
C VAL A 166 9.12 -12.10 10.01
N SER A 167 9.10 -12.15 11.36
CA SER A 167 10.19 -11.63 12.18
C SER A 167 11.50 -12.41 11.94
N ARG A 168 11.44 -13.74 11.83
CA ARG A 168 12.61 -14.55 11.44
C ARG A 168 13.15 -14.14 10.06
N PHE A 169 12.26 -13.85 9.10
CA PHE A 169 12.69 -13.39 7.79
C PHE A 169 13.31 -11.99 7.86
N ALA A 170 12.69 -11.08 8.60
CA ALA A 170 13.23 -9.72 8.81
C ALA A 170 14.57 -9.74 9.56
N ASP A 171 14.78 -10.69 10.48
CA ASP A 171 16.05 -10.90 11.18
C ASP A 171 17.15 -11.29 10.19
N LEU A 172 16.87 -12.27 9.31
CA LEU A 172 17.79 -12.66 8.25
C LEU A 172 18.13 -11.49 7.31
N ILE A 173 17.13 -10.64 6.98
CA ILE A 173 17.36 -9.44 6.16
C ILE A 173 18.27 -8.46 6.92
N CYS A 174 18.08 -8.26 8.23
CA CYS A 174 18.96 -7.43 9.06
C CYS A 174 20.40 -7.97 9.17
N GLU A 175 20.57 -9.29 9.12
CA GLU A 175 21.88 -9.92 9.10
C GLU A 175 22.55 -9.80 7.73
N THR A 176 21.76 -9.83 6.65
CA THR A 176 22.23 -9.79 5.27
C THR A 176 22.61 -8.40 4.80
N PHE A 177 21.81 -7.37 5.17
CA PHE A 177 21.94 -6.00 4.66
C PHE A 177 22.39 -5.03 5.74
N GLY A 178 23.18 -4.04 5.35
CA GLY A 178 23.63 -2.98 6.24
C GLY A 178 24.94 -2.36 5.78
N PRO A 179 25.45 -1.36 6.52
CA PRO A 179 26.70 -0.68 6.20
C PRO A 179 27.95 -1.44 6.68
N GLU A 180 27.78 -2.51 7.48
CA GLU A 180 28.88 -3.22 8.11
C GLU A 180 29.64 -4.07 7.08
N GLU A 181 30.94 -4.31 7.34
CA GLU A 181 31.78 -5.16 6.52
C GLU A 181 31.20 -6.59 6.43
N GLY A 182 31.15 -7.14 5.23
CA GLY A 182 30.62 -8.48 4.95
C GLY A 182 29.13 -8.52 4.65
N LYS A 183 28.38 -7.45 4.90
CA LYS A 183 26.97 -7.34 4.50
C LYS A 183 26.78 -6.86 3.06
N CYS A 184 25.60 -7.10 2.53
CA CYS A 184 25.18 -6.54 1.25
C CYS A 184 24.84 -5.06 1.43
N HIS A 185 25.52 -4.18 0.68
CA HIS A 185 25.32 -2.73 0.73
C HIS A 185 24.23 -2.26 -0.24
N GLY A 186 23.41 -3.16 -0.75
CA GLY A 186 22.32 -2.88 -1.67
C GLY A 186 21.06 -2.38 -0.97
N TYR A 187 20.06 -2.09 -1.78
CA TYR A 187 18.72 -1.65 -1.38
C TYR A 187 17.68 -2.27 -2.33
N PRO A 188 16.38 -2.31 -1.97
CA PRO A 188 15.34 -2.93 -2.81
C PRO A 188 15.24 -2.27 -4.18
N GLY A 189 15.14 -3.05 -5.25
CA GLY A 189 14.78 -2.55 -6.58
C GLY A 189 13.37 -1.99 -6.57
N HIS A 190 12.43 -2.73 -6.01
CA HIS A 190 11.07 -2.25 -5.73
C HIS A 190 10.93 -1.95 -4.22
N PRO A 191 10.81 -0.67 -3.83
CA PRO A 191 10.52 -0.28 -2.45
C PRO A 191 9.20 -0.89 -1.97
N GLU A 192 9.21 -1.43 -0.79
CA GLU A 192 8.07 -1.94 -0.02
C GLU A 192 8.53 -2.34 1.38
N VAL A 193 9.67 -3.05 1.47
CA VAL A 193 10.18 -3.54 2.76
C VAL A 193 10.49 -2.39 3.72
N GLU A 194 10.84 -1.22 3.23
CA GLU A 194 11.17 -0.05 4.05
C GLU A 194 9.97 0.39 4.89
N LEU A 195 8.79 0.55 4.28
CA LEU A 195 7.57 0.91 5.02
C LEU A 195 7.07 -0.25 5.91
N ALA A 196 7.25 -1.48 5.47
CA ALA A 196 6.85 -2.66 6.22
C ALA A 196 7.72 -2.86 7.48
N LEU A 197 9.03 -2.61 7.39
CA LEU A 197 9.95 -2.65 8.53
C LEU A 197 9.61 -1.61 9.60
N VAL A 198 9.14 -0.42 9.20
CA VAL A 198 8.63 0.57 10.16
C VAL A 198 7.39 0.06 10.89
N LYS A 199 6.44 -0.57 10.16
CA LYS A 199 5.27 -1.22 10.79
C LYS A 199 5.69 -2.35 11.74
N LEU A 200 6.66 -3.17 11.34
CA LEU A 200 7.18 -4.25 12.18
C LEU A 200 7.86 -3.72 13.45
N TYR A 201 8.64 -2.63 13.33
CA TYR A 201 9.19 -1.94 14.48
C TYR A 201 8.09 -1.49 15.45
N ARG A 202 7.04 -0.83 14.96
CA ARG A 202 5.91 -0.37 15.78
C ARG A 202 5.17 -1.51 16.48
N ALA A 203 5.08 -2.67 15.82
CA ALA A 203 4.43 -3.87 16.39
C ALA A 203 5.30 -4.63 17.40
N THR A 204 6.63 -4.59 17.26
CA THR A 204 7.55 -5.44 18.04
C THR A 204 8.45 -4.66 19.01
N GLY A 205 8.61 -3.35 18.81
CA GLY A 205 9.56 -2.50 19.54
C GLY A 205 11.03 -2.72 19.15
N GLN A 206 11.33 -3.57 18.15
CA GLN A 206 12.70 -3.90 17.79
C GLN A 206 13.32 -2.87 16.85
N LYS A 207 14.13 -1.99 17.40
CA LYS A 207 14.74 -0.85 16.70
C LYS A 207 15.57 -1.24 15.46
N ARG A 208 16.15 -2.44 15.41
CA ARG A 208 16.93 -2.92 14.24
C ARG A 208 16.13 -2.88 12.93
N TYR A 209 14.82 -3.10 12.97
CA TYR A 209 13.96 -3.01 11.79
C TYR A 209 13.84 -1.57 11.29
N LEU A 210 13.66 -0.64 12.21
CA LEU A 210 13.62 0.78 11.89
C LEU A 210 14.96 1.28 11.34
N ASP A 211 16.08 0.86 11.95
CA ASP A 211 17.42 1.23 11.52
C ASP A 211 17.75 0.68 10.11
N LEU A 212 17.30 -0.54 9.79
CA LEU A 212 17.46 -1.11 8.45
C LEU A 212 16.60 -0.38 7.41
N ALA A 213 15.35 -0.02 7.73
CA ALA A 213 14.51 0.78 6.85
C ALA A 213 15.19 2.11 6.52
N LYS A 214 15.75 2.77 7.55
CA LYS A 214 16.51 4.02 7.37
C LYS A 214 17.75 3.82 6.50
N TYR A 215 18.50 2.73 6.71
CA TYR A 215 19.67 2.38 5.90
C TYR A 215 19.30 2.30 4.42
N PHE A 216 18.24 1.59 4.05
CA PHE A 216 17.80 1.47 2.66
C PHE A 216 17.45 2.81 2.02
N ILE A 217 16.78 3.70 2.79
CA ILE A 217 16.44 5.05 2.32
C ILE A 217 17.69 5.91 2.16
N ASP A 218 18.57 5.92 3.15
CA ASP A 218 19.75 6.79 3.16
C ASP A 218 20.81 6.37 2.13
N THR A 219 20.89 5.08 1.80
CA THR A 219 21.88 4.55 0.86
C THR A 219 21.41 4.68 -0.60
N ARG A 220 20.10 4.74 -0.84
CA ARG A 220 19.53 4.81 -2.19
C ARG A 220 19.98 6.05 -2.92
N GLY A 221 20.59 5.85 -4.10
CA GLY A 221 21.07 6.92 -4.97
C GLY A 221 22.36 7.61 -4.51
N VAL A 222 23.04 7.07 -3.50
CA VAL A 222 24.31 7.60 -3.02
C VAL A 222 25.47 6.92 -3.74
N GLY A 223 26.40 7.72 -4.31
CA GLY A 223 27.59 7.22 -5.01
C GLY A 223 27.29 6.49 -6.32
N GLU A 224 28.09 5.46 -6.65
CA GLU A 224 27.85 4.62 -7.82
C GLU A 224 26.56 3.79 -7.58
N ASN A 225 25.67 3.81 -8.56
CA ASN A 225 24.39 3.09 -8.44
C ASN A 225 24.62 1.60 -8.19
N TYR A 226 24.04 1.09 -7.11
CA TYR A 226 24.23 -0.30 -6.70
C TYR A 226 23.82 -1.31 -7.76
N PHE A 227 22.75 -1.07 -8.53
CA PHE A 227 22.26 -2.01 -9.53
C PHE A 227 23.24 -2.18 -10.71
N PHE A 228 24.02 -1.14 -11.06
CA PHE A 228 25.12 -1.29 -12.02
C PHE A 228 26.32 -2.05 -11.46
N GLN A 229 26.53 -1.99 -10.14
CA GLN A 229 27.57 -2.81 -9.49
C GLN A 229 27.10 -4.27 -9.39
N GLU A 230 25.82 -4.48 -9.11
CA GLU A 230 25.21 -5.81 -9.02
C GLU A 230 25.27 -6.58 -10.33
N GLU A 231 25.01 -5.91 -11.47
CA GLU A 231 25.09 -6.49 -12.82
C GLU A 231 26.49 -7.05 -13.17
N LYS A 232 27.55 -6.57 -12.51
CA LYS A 232 28.92 -7.03 -12.71
C LYS A 232 29.25 -8.29 -11.89
N LYS A 233 28.38 -8.73 -10.99
CA LYS A 233 28.62 -9.89 -10.13
C LYS A 233 28.39 -11.19 -10.90
N GLU A 234 29.22 -12.20 -10.64
CA GLU A 234 29.20 -13.50 -11.34
C GLU A 234 27.81 -14.21 -11.26
N LYS A 235 27.13 -14.11 -10.15
CA LYS A 235 25.82 -14.76 -9.94
C LYS A 235 24.63 -13.95 -10.45
N TYR A 236 24.84 -12.71 -10.93
CA TYR A 236 23.75 -11.91 -11.48
C TYR A 236 23.16 -12.57 -12.73
N GLN A 237 21.85 -12.58 -12.81
CA GLN A 237 21.11 -12.95 -14.02
C GLN A 237 19.92 -12.03 -14.18
N GLN A 238 19.75 -11.49 -15.36
CA GLN A 238 18.57 -10.73 -15.73
C GLN A 238 17.33 -11.63 -15.71
N ILE A 239 16.26 -11.14 -15.11
CA ILE A 239 14.97 -11.85 -14.98
C ILE A 239 13.98 -11.31 -16.02
N PHE A 240 13.92 -10.01 -16.18
CA PHE A 240 13.00 -9.35 -17.09
C PHE A 240 13.74 -8.71 -18.27
N PRO A 241 13.42 -9.09 -19.54
CA PRO A 241 14.08 -8.54 -20.74
C PRO A 241 13.97 -7.03 -20.87
N GLU A 242 12.88 -6.41 -20.40
CA GLU A 242 12.64 -4.97 -20.44
C GLU A 242 13.65 -4.15 -19.62
N PHE A 243 14.34 -4.77 -18.68
CA PHE A 243 15.39 -4.13 -17.89
C PHE A 243 16.74 -4.02 -18.60
N ALA A 244 16.86 -4.52 -19.83
CA ALA A 244 18.08 -4.32 -20.62
C ALA A 244 18.39 -2.83 -20.85
N GLY A 245 17.39 -1.95 -20.82
CA GLY A 245 17.52 -0.50 -20.90
C GLY A 245 17.33 0.20 -19.56
N TYR A 246 17.66 -0.44 -18.43
CA TYR A 246 17.47 0.13 -17.09
C TYR A 246 18.18 1.48 -16.93
N VAL A 247 17.46 2.42 -16.32
CA VAL A 247 18.00 3.72 -15.89
C VAL A 247 17.68 3.91 -14.40
N PRO A 248 18.59 4.55 -13.63
CA PRO A 248 18.42 4.68 -12.17
C PRO A 248 17.14 5.38 -11.72
N GLU A 249 16.60 6.28 -12.56
CA GLU A 249 15.32 6.96 -12.30
C GLU A 249 14.18 5.98 -12.11
N TYR A 250 14.21 4.84 -12.81
CA TYR A 250 13.15 3.83 -12.75
C TYR A 250 12.87 3.34 -11.33
N SER A 251 13.89 3.16 -10.51
CA SER A 251 13.81 2.75 -9.12
C SER A 251 14.17 3.86 -8.12
N GLN A 252 14.00 5.13 -8.52
CA GLN A 252 14.27 6.31 -7.70
C GLN A 252 15.67 6.31 -7.06
N SER A 253 16.68 5.81 -7.81
CA SER A 253 18.06 5.66 -7.34
C SER A 253 19.06 6.50 -8.15
N HIS A 254 18.58 7.50 -8.89
CA HIS A 254 19.39 8.42 -9.70
C HIS A 254 20.07 9.50 -8.86
N LEU A 255 19.51 9.85 -7.72
CA LEU A 255 20.03 10.82 -6.74
C LEU A 255 19.68 10.35 -5.35
N PRO A 256 20.42 10.78 -4.31
CA PRO A 256 20.00 10.63 -2.93
C PRO A 256 18.58 11.17 -2.74
N VAL A 257 17.76 10.47 -1.97
CA VAL A 257 16.30 10.79 -1.88
C VAL A 257 16.02 12.23 -1.44
N ARG A 258 16.89 12.82 -0.61
CA ARG A 258 16.77 14.23 -0.16
C ARG A 258 17.10 15.25 -1.25
N GLU A 259 17.77 14.84 -2.32
CA GLU A 259 18.15 15.72 -3.43
C GLU A 259 17.14 15.65 -4.59
N GLN A 260 16.27 14.65 -4.61
CA GLN A 260 15.26 14.47 -5.65
C GLN A 260 14.23 15.60 -5.61
N LYS A 261 13.90 16.18 -6.76
CA LYS A 261 12.97 17.31 -6.90
C LYS A 261 11.70 16.95 -7.68
N THR A 262 11.73 15.86 -8.41
CA THR A 262 10.66 15.38 -9.29
C THR A 262 10.35 13.91 -9.00
N ALA A 263 9.08 13.53 -9.11
CA ALA A 263 8.65 12.15 -9.00
C ALA A 263 9.01 11.41 -10.29
N GLU A 264 9.99 10.52 -10.25
CA GLU A 264 10.53 9.83 -11.42
C GLU A 264 10.28 8.33 -11.36
N GLY A 265 10.42 7.68 -12.53
CA GLY A 265 10.40 6.22 -12.67
C GLY A 265 9.05 5.58 -12.43
N HIS A 266 9.05 4.32 -12.04
CA HIS A 266 7.84 3.54 -11.82
C HIS A 266 6.99 4.14 -10.68
N ALA A 267 5.70 4.42 -10.98
CA ALA A 267 4.86 5.21 -10.08
C ALA A 267 4.60 4.52 -8.74
N VAL A 268 4.37 3.20 -8.72
CA VAL A 268 4.14 2.45 -7.47
C VAL A 268 5.40 2.42 -6.61
N ARG A 269 6.57 2.17 -7.23
CA ARG A 269 7.86 2.23 -6.50
C ARG A 269 8.06 3.57 -5.82
N ALA A 270 7.75 4.66 -6.54
CA ALA A 270 7.87 6.02 -6.01
C ALA A 270 6.99 6.25 -4.77
N VAL A 271 5.69 5.97 -4.85
CA VAL A 271 4.76 6.26 -3.74
C VAL A 271 4.97 5.34 -2.53
N TYR A 272 5.47 4.12 -2.73
CA TYR A 272 5.85 3.24 -1.62
C TYR A 272 7.13 3.75 -0.94
N LEU A 273 8.14 4.14 -1.71
CA LEU A 273 9.33 4.79 -1.20
C LEU A 273 8.99 6.05 -0.40
N TYR A 274 8.15 6.92 -0.96
CA TYR A 274 7.77 8.18 -0.31
C TYR A 274 6.94 7.95 0.97
N SER A 275 6.16 6.88 1.01
CA SER A 275 5.46 6.43 2.23
C SER A 275 6.45 6.05 3.33
N ALA A 276 7.49 5.28 3.00
CA ALA A 276 8.56 4.93 3.94
C ALA A 276 9.37 6.16 4.38
N MET A 277 9.68 7.06 3.45
CA MET A 277 10.37 8.32 3.77
C MET A 277 9.57 9.17 4.77
N ALA A 278 8.24 9.27 4.59
CA ALA A 278 7.39 10.01 5.52
C ALA A 278 7.36 9.36 6.92
N ASP A 279 7.23 8.03 7.00
CA ASP A 279 7.29 7.31 8.26
C ASP A 279 8.64 7.54 8.97
N LEU A 280 9.77 7.42 8.26
CA LEU A 280 11.11 7.62 8.82
C LEU A 280 11.40 9.07 9.19
N ALA A 281 10.88 10.04 8.41
CA ALA A 281 10.98 11.46 8.74
C ALA A 281 10.36 11.73 10.11
N TYR A 282 9.23 11.09 10.42
CA TYR A 282 8.61 11.22 11.73
C TYR A 282 9.40 10.48 12.82
N GLU A 283 9.74 9.20 12.62
CA GLU A 283 10.38 8.37 13.64
C GLU A 283 11.75 8.92 14.09
N TYR A 284 12.50 9.52 13.16
CA TYR A 284 13.80 10.11 13.43
C TYR A 284 13.77 11.64 13.59
N GLN A 285 12.60 12.28 13.52
CA GLN A 285 12.45 13.74 13.52
C GLN A 285 13.34 14.42 12.46
N ASP A 286 13.44 13.81 11.27
CA ASP A 286 14.29 14.27 10.17
C ASP A 286 13.53 15.24 9.27
N GLU A 287 13.70 16.56 9.56
CA GLU A 287 13.08 17.63 8.79
C GLU A 287 13.57 17.66 7.32
N THR A 288 14.80 17.23 7.05
CA THR A 288 15.33 17.21 5.66
C THR A 288 14.64 16.15 4.82
N LEU A 289 14.33 15.01 5.41
CA LEU A 289 13.58 13.94 4.76
C LEU A 289 12.11 14.34 4.59
N LEU A 290 11.52 15.02 5.58
CA LEU A 290 10.16 15.55 5.48
C LEU A 290 10.03 16.60 4.37
N ASP A 291 11.03 17.48 4.21
CA ASP A 291 11.04 18.49 3.15
C ASP A 291 11.19 17.86 1.75
N ALA A 292 11.96 16.76 1.63
CA ALA A 292 11.98 15.97 0.40
C ALA A 292 10.60 15.37 0.08
N CYS A 293 9.91 14.81 1.08
CA CYS A 293 8.53 14.31 0.93
C CYS A 293 7.58 15.40 0.42
N LYS A 294 7.62 16.60 1.02
CA LYS A 294 6.80 17.76 0.58
C LYS A 294 7.11 18.18 -0.86
N THR A 295 8.39 18.20 -1.22
CA THR A 295 8.85 18.56 -2.57
C THR A 295 8.34 17.58 -3.62
N LEU A 296 8.50 16.28 -3.37
CA LEU A 296 8.06 15.22 -4.26
C LEU A 296 6.53 15.16 -4.35
N TRP A 297 5.83 15.35 -3.23
CA TRP A 297 4.38 15.47 -3.21
C TRP A 297 3.88 16.59 -4.10
N ASN A 298 4.42 17.82 -3.94
CA ASN A 298 3.99 18.97 -4.71
C ASN A 298 4.26 18.76 -6.22
N ASN A 299 5.45 18.27 -6.60
CA ASN A 299 5.71 17.96 -8.01
C ASN A 299 4.71 16.93 -8.57
N MET A 300 4.50 15.85 -7.85
CA MET A 300 3.63 14.77 -8.29
C MET A 300 2.16 15.22 -8.42
N THR A 301 1.61 15.90 -7.41
CA THR A 301 0.19 16.21 -7.35
C THR A 301 -0.20 17.47 -8.14
N GLU A 302 0.72 18.42 -8.32
CA GLU A 302 0.45 19.66 -9.04
C GLU A 302 0.75 19.57 -10.55
N LYS A 303 1.64 18.62 -10.96
CA LYS A 303 2.15 18.60 -12.33
C LYS A 303 2.07 17.23 -13.02
N ARG A 304 1.97 16.12 -12.28
CA ARG A 304 2.08 14.75 -12.83
C ARG A 304 0.91 13.85 -12.44
N MET A 305 -0.17 14.43 -11.93
CA MET A 305 -1.38 13.72 -11.52
C MET A 305 -2.55 14.08 -12.44
N TYR A 306 -3.33 13.07 -12.79
CA TYR A 306 -4.58 13.22 -13.53
C TYR A 306 -5.73 13.69 -12.62
N ILE A 307 -6.78 14.22 -13.23
CA ILE A 307 -7.97 14.73 -12.52
C ILE A 307 -8.63 13.67 -11.61
N THR A 308 -8.48 12.40 -11.95
CA THR A 308 -9.00 11.26 -11.20
C THR A 308 -8.13 10.85 -10.01
N GLY A 309 -7.00 11.51 -9.76
CA GLY A 309 -6.00 11.03 -8.78
C GLY A 309 -5.12 9.90 -9.31
N GLY A 310 -5.20 9.59 -10.61
CA GLY A 310 -4.29 8.68 -11.29
C GLY A 310 -2.90 9.30 -11.44
N ILE A 311 -1.86 8.51 -11.32
CA ILE A 311 -0.46 8.88 -11.54
C ILE A 311 0.25 7.84 -12.39
N GLY A 312 1.34 8.24 -13.05
CA GLY A 312 2.02 7.41 -14.06
C GLY A 312 1.39 7.61 -15.44
N SER A 313 2.08 8.36 -16.31
CA SER A 313 1.56 8.77 -17.62
C SER A 313 2.01 7.87 -18.77
N SER A 314 2.91 6.90 -18.53
CA SER A 314 3.42 6.00 -19.57
C SER A 314 3.23 4.53 -19.21
N GLY A 315 2.72 3.73 -20.16
CA GLY A 315 2.71 2.26 -20.07
C GLY A 315 4.11 1.64 -20.19
N LEU A 316 5.08 2.37 -20.75
CA LEU A 316 6.45 1.90 -20.79
C LEU A 316 7.05 1.95 -19.38
N LEU A 317 7.30 0.79 -18.80
CA LEU A 317 7.81 0.63 -17.44
C LEU A 317 6.95 1.30 -16.37
N GLU A 318 5.64 1.50 -16.60
CA GLU A 318 4.65 1.95 -15.62
C GLU A 318 5.03 3.26 -14.91
N ARG A 319 5.62 4.19 -15.67
CA ARG A 319 6.39 5.30 -15.11
C ARG A 319 5.75 6.66 -15.23
N PHE A 320 6.25 7.59 -14.42
CA PHE A 320 6.12 9.02 -14.65
C PHE A 320 6.87 9.43 -15.91
N THR A 321 6.38 10.49 -16.54
CA THR A 321 7.06 11.25 -17.59
C THR A 321 7.38 12.65 -17.08
N THR A 322 7.57 13.62 -17.97
CA THR A 322 7.88 15.01 -17.62
C THR A 322 6.65 15.76 -17.07
N ASP A 323 6.91 16.92 -16.45
CA ASP A 323 5.85 17.78 -15.92
C ASP A 323 4.83 18.15 -17.03
N TYR A 324 3.53 18.01 -16.71
CA TYR A 324 2.40 18.28 -17.60
C TYR A 324 2.27 17.37 -18.84
N ASP A 325 3.07 16.33 -18.97
CA ASP A 325 2.88 15.29 -19.97
C ASP A 325 1.81 14.30 -19.48
N LEU A 326 0.56 14.63 -19.71
CA LEU A 326 -0.62 13.94 -19.19
C LEU A 326 -1.59 13.57 -20.35
N PRO A 327 -1.17 12.66 -21.27
CA PRO A 327 -2.05 12.19 -22.35
C PRO A 327 -3.26 11.42 -21.79
N ASN A 328 -4.45 11.62 -22.39
CA ASN A 328 -5.68 10.99 -21.90
C ASN A 328 -5.79 9.49 -22.27
N ASP A 329 -5.26 9.12 -23.43
CA ASP A 329 -5.44 7.81 -24.07
C ASP A 329 -4.31 6.82 -23.79
N ARG A 330 -3.13 7.32 -23.42
CA ARG A 330 -1.91 6.52 -23.26
C ARG A 330 -1.39 6.45 -21.83
N ASN A 331 -2.07 7.14 -20.91
CA ASN A 331 -1.68 7.11 -19.51
C ASN A 331 -1.86 5.72 -18.92
N TYR A 332 -0.99 5.41 -17.99
CA TYR A 332 -1.06 4.14 -17.26
C TYR A 332 -2.05 4.23 -16.10
N SER A 333 -1.86 5.18 -15.20
CA SER A 333 -2.73 5.42 -14.03
C SER A 333 -3.09 4.12 -13.33
N GLU A 334 -2.06 3.40 -12.91
CA GLU A 334 -2.22 2.10 -12.25
C GLU A 334 -3.03 2.24 -10.97
N SER A 335 -3.94 1.27 -10.73
CA SER A 335 -4.73 1.23 -9.50
C SER A 335 -3.84 1.20 -8.25
N CYS A 336 -2.72 0.43 -8.27
CA CYS A 336 -1.75 0.39 -7.16
C CYS A 336 -1.06 1.73 -6.93
N ALA A 337 -0.77 2.48 -7.99
CA ALA A 337 -0.14 3.79 -7.86
C ALA A 337 -1.05 4.80 -7.15
N SER A 338 -2.35 4.80 -7.47
CA SER A 338 -3.34 5.64 -6.77
C SER A 338 -3.56 5.21 -5.32
N ILE A 339 -3.50 3.91 -5.03
CA ILE A 339 -3.52 3.37 -3.67
C ILE A 339 -2.29 3.85 -2.89
N GLY A 340 -1.10 3.70 -3.47
CA GLY A 340 0.14 4.18 -2.84
C GLY A 340 0.17 5.69 -2.65
N LEU A 341 -0.43 6.47 -3.58
CA LEU A 341 -0.63 7.91 -3.42
C LEU A 341 -1.52 8.22 -2.20
N ALA A 342 -2.62 7.46 -2.01
CA ALA A 342 -3.47 7.60 -0.83
C ALA A 342 -2.72 7.21 0.46
N MET A 343 -1.92 6.14 0.44
CA MET A 343 -1.08 5.73 1.58
C MET A 343 -0.06 6.81 1.97
N PHE A 344 0.62 7.41 0.98
CA PHE A 344 1.57 8.50 1.20
C PHE A 344 0.86 9.77 1.69
N GLY A 345 -0.29 10.12 1.08
CA GLY A 345 -1.10 11.27 1.48
C GLY A 345 -1.61 11.17 2.91
N ASN A 346 -2.07 9.99 3.35
CA ASN A 346 -2.52 9.78 4.73
C ASN A 346 -1.38 10.02 5.74
N ARG A 347 -0.18 9.48 5.47
CA ARG A 347 1.00 9.72 6.32
C ARG A 347 1.36 11.19 6.41
N MET A 348 1.37 11.88 5.26
CA MET A 348 1.66 13.31 5.23
C MET A 348 0.58 14.13 5.96
N ALA A 349 -0.70 13.78 5.83
CA ALA A 349 -1.78 14.43 6.57
C ALA A 349 -1.59 14.24 8.09
N GLN A 350 -1.23 13.05 8.54
CA GLN A 350 -0.98 12.77 9.96
C GLN A 350 0.21 13.55 10.51
N ILE A 351 1.32 13.64 9.76
CA ILE A 351 2.54 14.31 10.21
C ILE A 351 2.39 15.82 10.21
N THR A 352 1.76 16.37 9.15
CA THR A 352 1.70 17.83 8.94
C THR A 352 0.42 18.46 9.44
N LYS A 353 -0.65 17.68 9.60
CA LYS A 353 -2.02 18.14 9.94
C LYS A 353 -2.60 19.09 8.86
N ASP A 354 -2.12 18.99 7.60
CA ASP A 354 -2.53 19.83 6.48
C ASP A 354 -3.57 19.11 5.61
N ALA A 355 -4.73 19.72 5.43
CA ALA A 355 -5.88 19.18 4.68
C ALA A 355 -5.60 18.86 3.22
N LYS A 356 -4.63 19.52 2.58
CA LYS A 356 -4.30 19.31 1.15
C LYS A 356 -3.96 17.86 0.83
N TYR A 357 -3.37 17.13 1.78
CA TYR A 357 -3.05 15.71 1.59
C TYR A 357 -4.32 14.85 1.58
N ALA A 358 -5.25 15.12 2.49
CA ALA A 358 -6.53 14.42 2.55
C ALA A 358 -7.42 14.70 1.33
N ASP A 359 -7.32 15.88 0.71
CA ASP A 359 -8.02 16.20 -0.55
C ASP A 359 -7.61 15.26 -1.70
N ILE A 360 -6.32 14.93 -1.78
CA ILE A 360 -5.81 14.02 -2.80
C ILE A 360 -6.13 12.56 -2.45
N VAL A 361 -6.08 12.20 -1.17
CA VAL A 361 -6.54 10.88 -0.70
C VAL A 361 -7.99 10.65 -1.10
N GLU A 362 -8.89 11.61 -0.83
CA GLU A 362 -10.29 11.55 -1.26
C GLU A 362 -10.41 11.36 -2.77
N LYS A 363 -9.70 12.18 -3.54
CA LYS A 363 -9.72 12.12 -5.02
C LYS A 363 -9.29 10.74 -5.52
N ALA A 364 -8.21 10.17 -5.02
CA ALA A 364 -7.70 8.87 -5.43
C ALA A 364 -8.69 7.74 -5.07
N LEU A 365 -9.20 7.73 -3.84
CA LEU A 365 -10.12 6.70 -3.36
C LEU A 365 -11.44 6.70 -4.12
N TYR A 366 -12.07 7.87 -4.29
CA TYR A 366 -13.40 7.98 -4.94
C TYR A 366 -13.35 7.81 -6.46
N ASN A 367 -12.20 7.90 -7.10
CA ASN A 367 -12.08 7.82 -8.55
C ASN A 367 -11.24 6.61 -8.99
N THR A 368 -9.92 6.75 -9.12
CA THR A 368 -9.08 5.70 -9.74
C THR A 368 -9.13 4.37 -8.98
N VAL A 369 -9.15 4.39 -7.65
CA VAL A 369 -9.23 3.15 -6.85
C VAL A 369 -10.57 2.43 -7.09
N LEU A 370 -11.69 3.15 -7.03
CA LEU A 370 -13.01 2.57 -7.28
C LEU A 370 -13.22 2.18 -8.75
N ALA A 371 -12.62 2.92 -9.69
CA ALA A 371 -12.65 2.55 -11.10
C ALA A 371 -11.98 1.19 -11.35
N GLY A 372 -11.01 0.82 -10.52
CA GLY A 372 -10.29 -0.45 -10.60
C GLY A 372 -11.14 -1.70 -10.35
N ILE A 373 -12.39 -1.58 -9.84
CA ILE A 373 -13.22 -2.72 -9.49
C ILE A 373 -14.60 -2.68 -10.17
N ALA A 374 -15.08 -3.84 -10.63
CA ALA A 374 -16.46 -4.00 -11.06
C ALA A 374 -17.42 -4.16 -9.88
N MET A 375 -18.68 -3.77 -10.07
CA MET A 375 -19.72 -3.84 -9.04
C MET A 375 -20.09 -5.29 -8.65
N ASP A 376 -19.70 -6.28 -9.45
CA ASP A 376 -19.84 -7.70 -9.12
C ASP A 376 -18.69 -8.25 -8.26
N GLY A 377 -17.63 -7.45 -8.05
CA GLY A 377 -16.46 -7.81 -7.26
C GLY A 377 -15.53 -8.87 -7.88
N LYS A 378 -15.74 -9.25 -9.16
CA LYS A 378 -15.07 -10.38 -9.80
C LYS A 378 -14.24 -10.00 -11.03
N SER A 379 -14.11 -8.72 -11.31
CA SER A 379 -13.27 -8.23 -12.39
C SER A 379 -12.68 -6.85 -12.07
N PHE A 380 -11.50 -6.58 -12.65
CA PHE A 380 -10.66 -5.49 -12.23
C PHE A 380 -10.01 -4.78 -13.41
N PHE A 381 -9.75 -3.47 -13.28
CA PHE A 381 -8.77 -2.78 -14.09
C PHE A 381 -7.42 -2.70 -13.37
N TYR A 382 -6.37 -2.91 -14.13
CA TYR A 382 -5.00 -2.62 -13.74
C TYR A 382 -4.67 -1.15 -14.04
N VAL A 383 -4.96 -0.77 -15.29
CA VAL A 383 -4.69 0.52 -15.92
C VAL A 383 -5.98 1.30 -16.11
N ASN A 384 -5.98 2.61 -15.81
CA ASN A 384 -7.16 3.46 -15.82
C ASN A 384 -6.95 4.74 -16.64
N PRO A 385 -6.88 4.66 -17.99
CA PRO A 385 -6.77 5.84 -18.85
C PRO A 385 -8.06 6.66 -18.80
N LEU A 386 -7.97 7.95 -19.14
CA LEU A 386 -9.13 8.83 -19.22
C LEU A 386 -9.93 8.64 -20.52
N GLU A 387 -9.30 8.12 -21.55
CA GLU A 387 -9.88 7.87 -22.88
C GLU A 387 -9.53 6.45 -23.33
N VAL A 388 -10.52 5.71 -23.80
CA VAL A 388 -10.35 4.34 -24.27
C VAL A 388 -10.91 4.19 -25.69
N TRP A 389 -10.06 3.71 -26.59
CA TRP A 389 -10.42 3.33 -27.94
C TRP A 389 -10.32 1.80 -28.05
N PRO A 390 -11.42 1.04 -27.93
CA PRO A 390 -11.36 -0.42 -27.85
C PRO A 390 -10.62 -1.08 -29.01
N ASP A 391 -10.76 -0.56 -30.23
CA ASP A 391 -10.09 -1.09 -31.42
C ASP A 391 -8.58 -0.89 -31.41
N ASN A 392 -8.08 0.02 -30.57
CA ASN A 392 -6.65 0.30 -30.41
C ASN A 392 -6.04 -0.42 -29.17
N CYS A 393 -6.85 -1.14 -28.39
CA CYS A 393 -6.36 -1.88 -27.22
C CYS A 393 -5.83 -3.28 -27.64
N ILE A 394 -4.94 -3.30 -28.61
CA ILE A 394 -4.33 -4.51 -29.21
C ILE A 394 -2.81 -4.33 -29.27
N GLU A 395 -2.07 -5.44 -29.42
CA GLU A 395 -0.62 -5.42 -29.54
C GLU A 395 -0.13 -4.48 -30.65
N ARG A 396 1.02 -3.86 -30.41
CA ARG A 396 1.72 -2.95 -31.32
C ARG A 396 1.00 -1.62 -31.61
N THR A 397 0.13 -1.21 -30.71
CA THR A 397 -0.50 0.12 -30.71
C THR A 397 -0.06 0.93 -29.49
N SER A 398 -0.37 2.23 -29.47
CA SER A 398 -0.08 3.09 -28.31
C SER A 398 -0.93 2.74 -27.08
N MET A 399 -1.97 1.91 -27.22
CA MET A 399 -2.88 1.49 -26.16
C MET A 399 -2.80 -0.02 -25.86
N GLU A 400 -1.75 -0.71 -26.28
CA GLU A 400 -1.59 -2.16 -26.05
C GLU A 400 -1.63 -2.56 -24.56
N HIS A 401 -1.23 -1.66 -23.67
CA HIS A 401 -1.28 -1.86 -22.21
C HIS A 401 -2.70 -1.70 -21.62
N VAL A 402 -3.66 -1.15 -22.39
CA VAL A 402 -5.03 -0.89 -21.93
C VAL A 402 -5.92 -2.10 -22.21
N LYS A 403 -6.75 -2.46 -21.23
CA LYS A 403 -7.85 -3.42 -21.42
C LYS A 403 -9.16 -2.64 -21.45
N PRO A 404 -9.97 -2.75 -22.53
CA PRO A 404 -11.21 -1.98 -22.67
C PRO A 404 -12.32 -2.44 -21.71
N VAL A 405 -12.17 -3.65 -21.12
CA VAL A 405 -13.06 -4.22 -20.12
C VAL A 405 -12.25 -4.78 -18.95
N ARG A 406 -12.85 -4.77 -17.76
CA ARG A 406 -12.20 -5.33 -16.57
C ARG A 406 -11.94 -6.82 -16.76
N GLN A 407 -10.78 -7.26 -16.27
CA GLN A 407 -10.31 -8.64 -16.38
C GLN A 407 -10.61 -9.42 -15.10
N LYS A 408 -10.90 -10.73 -15.23
CA LYS A 408 -11.14 -11.61 -14.09
C LYS A 408 -9.93 -11.72 -13.16
N TRP A 409 -8.73 -11.75 -13.74
CA TRP A 409 -7.44 -11.76 -13.07
C TRP A 409 -6.33 -11.39 -14.05
N PHE A 410 -5.11 -11.29 -13.56
CA PHE A 410 -3.91 -10.96 -14.33
C PHE A 410 -2.81 -11.98 -14.02
N GLY A 411 -1.94 -12.29 -14.95
CA GLY A 411 -0.74 -13.10 -14.71
C GLY A 411 0.25 -12.42 -13.75
N VAL A 412 0.19 -11.07 -13.70
CA VAL A 412 0.80 -10.22 -12.68
C VAL A 412 -0.35 -9.45 -12.03
N ALA A 413 -0.71 -9.79 -10.81
CA ALA A 413 -2.00 -9.41 -10.21
C ALA A 413 -1.88 -8.50 -8.98
N CYS A 414 -0.96 -7.54 -8.97
CA CYS A 414 -0.79 -6.64 -7.82
C CYS A 414 -2.07 -5.85 -7.50
N CYS A 415 -2.80 -5.36 -8.51
CA CYS A 415 -3.93 -4.45 -8.33
C CYS A 415 -5.17 -5.05 -7.65
N PRO A 416 -5.69 -6.23 -8.03
CA PRO A 416 -6.90 -6.78 -7.43
C PRO A 416 -6.81 -6.97 -5.91
N PRO A 417 -5.77 -7.62 -5.33
CA PRO A 417 -5.66 -7.75 -3.89
C PRO A 417 -5.29 -6.44 -3.20
N ASN A 418 -4.58 -5.52 -3.88
CA ASN A 418 -4.29 -4.19 -3.34
C ASN A 418 -5.57 -3.35 -3.17
N ILE A 419 -6.50 -3.41 -4.13
CA ILE A 419 -7.83 -2.78 -4.01
C ILE A 419 -8.59 -3.40 -2.84
N ALA A 420 -8.57 -4.73 -2.69
CA ALA A 420 -9.24 -5.41 -1.59
C ALA A 420 -8.75 -4.94 -0.22
N ARG A 421 -7.42 -4.90 0.02
CA ARG A 421 -6.85 -4.45 1.29
C ARG A 421 -7.15 -2.97 1.56
N THR A 422 -7.17 -2.13 0.53
CA THR A 422 -7.47 -0.70 0.67
C THR A 422 -8.92 -0.47 1.06
N LEU A 423 -9.87 -1.14 0.43
CA LEU A 423 -11.30 -1.01 0.75
C LEU A 423 -11.61 -1.62 2.14
N ALA A 424 -10.95 -2.72 2.53
CA ALA A 424 -11.08 -3.31 3.85
C ALA A 424 -10.55 -2.41 4.96
N SER A 425 -9.55 -1.57 4.66
CA SER A 425 -8.93 -0.63 5.60
C SER A 425 -9.42 0.81 5.47
N LEU A 426 -10.53 1.06 4.79
CA LEU A 426 -11.04 2.40 4.49
C LEU A 426 -11.17 3.29 5.73
N GLY A 427 -11.49 2.72 6.89
CA GLY A 427 -11.59 3.43 8.16
C GLY A 427 -10.34 4.22 8.53
N GLN A 428 -9.14 3.75 8.15
CA GLN A 428 -7.86 4.41 8.43
C GLN A 428 -7.73 5.81 7.81
N TYR A 429 -8.53 6.11 6.80
CA TYR A 429 -8.49 7.40 6.09
C TYR A 429 -9.53 8.40 6.60
N ILE A 430 -10.47 7.97 7.46
CA ILE A 430 -11.58 8.82 7.91
C ILE A 430 -11.13 9.81 8.98
N TYR A 431 -10.39 9.33 9.96
CA TYR A 431 -10.01 10.08 11.14
C TYR A 431 -8.50 10.08 11.38
N GLY A 432 -8.03 11.15 11.99
CA GLY A 432 -6.73 11.20 12.65
C GLY A 432 -6.91 11.74 14.06
N ALA A 433 -6.21 11.20 15.05
CA ALA A 433 -6.34 11.63 16.43
C ALA A 433 -4.97 11.88 17.08
N ASP A 434 -4.90 12.85 17.98
CA ASP A 434 -3.86 13.00 18.98
C ASP A 434 -4.51 13.03 20.39
N GLU A 435 -3.71 13.24 21.43
CA GLU A 435 -4.22 13.22 22.81
C GLU A 435 -5.43 14.13 23.04
N ASN A 436 -5.50 15.28 22.38
CA ASN A 436 -6.47 16.34 22.64
C ASN A 436 -7.36 16.68 21.44
N SER A 437 -7.15 16.03 20.30
CA SER A 437 -7.79 16.46 19.05
C SER A 437 -8.27 15.26 18.22
N LEU A 438 -9.40 15.44 17.57
CA LEU A 438 -9.89 14.58 16.51
C LEU A 438 -9.96 15.37 15.20
N TYR A 439 -9.34 14.85 14.16
CA TYR A 439 -9.36 15.38 12.80
C TYR A 439 -10.27 14.51 11.95
N ILE A 440 -11.24 15.12 11.28
CA ILE A 440 -12.09 14.46 10.28
C ILE A 440 -11.52 14.76 8.90
N ASN A 441 -10.92 13.75 8.27
CA ASN A 441 -10.28 13.83 6.97
C ASN A 441 -11.23 13.50 5.81
N LEU A 442 -12.07 12.46 5.97
CA LEU A 442 -13.07 12.07 4.98
C LEU A 442 -14.48 12.09 5.60
N TYR A 443 -15.42 12.64 4.85
CA TYR A 443 -16.83 12.75 5.28
C TYR A 443 -17.62 11.50 4.89
N ILE A 444 -17.31 10.39 5.57
CA ILE A 444 -17.95 9.07 5.43
C ILE A 444 -18.76 8.79 6.68
N SER A 445 -20.07 8.55 6.54
CA SER A 445 -20.93 8.27 7.68
C SER A 445 -20.38 7.10 8.51
N SER A 446 -20.10 7.38 9.76
CA SER A 446 -19.42 6.42 10.65
C SER A 446 -19.63 6.77 12.12
N GLN A 447 -19.34 5.80 12.97
CA GLN A 447 -19.38 5.92 14.42
C GLN A 447 -18.07 5.42 15.01
N THR A 448 -17.52 6.15 15.96
CA THR A 448 -16.30 5.74 16.68
C THR A 448 -16.38 6.20 18.13
N LYS A 449 -15.61 5.55 19.00
CA LYS A 449 -15.48 5.89 20.40
C LYS A 449 -14.01 5.96 20.78
N LEU A 450 -13.57 7.13 21.22
CA LEU A 450 -12.17 7.39 21.53
C LEU A 450 -12.01 8.41 22.67
N LEU A 451 -10.78 8.50 23.20
CA LEU A 451 -10.43 9.55 24.15
C LEU A 451 -10.15 10.86 23.39
N ILE A 452 -10.79 11.95 23.80
CA ILE A 452 -10.46 13.32 23.39
C ILE A 452 -10.13 14.07 24.68
N GLY A 453 -8.85 14.36 24.88
CA GLY A 453 -8.34 14.74 26.18
C GLY A 453 -8.49 13.58 27.18
N GLU A 454 -9.04 13.87 28.36
CA GLU A 454 -9.26 12.86 29.40
C GLU A 454 -10.67 12.23 29.35
N THR A 455 -11.43 12.50 28.28
CA THR A 455 -12.86 12.12 28.25
C THR A 455 -13.14 11.17 27.08
N GLU A 456 -13.70 9.99 27.41
CA GLU A 456 -14.23 9.08 26.41
C GLU A 456 -15.42 9.73 25.72
N THR A 457 -15.32 9.87 24.40
CA THR A 457 -16.28 10.57 23.56
C THR A 457 -16.72 9.66 22.42
N GLU A 458 -18.02 9.49 22.30
CA GLU A 458 -18.62 8.87 21.13
C GLU A 458 -18.81 9.92 20.05
N VAL A 459 -18.37 9.60 18.85
CA VAL A 459 -18.44 10.47 17.68
C VAL A 459 -19.30 9.78 16.63
N ILE A 460 -20.43 10.38 16.29
CA ILE A 460 -21.34 9.89 15.26
C ILE A 460 -21.35 10.91 14.13
N MET A 461 -20.85 10.50 12.97
CA MET A 461 -20.86 11.31 11.75
C MET A 461 -21.94 10.83 10.80
N GLU A 462 -22.90 11.70 10.50
CA GLU A 462 -23.91 11.51 9.48
C GLU A 462 -23.58 12.41 8.28
N SER A 463 -23.32 11.79 7.14
CA SER A 463 -22.87 12.46 5.93
C SER A 463 -23.83 12.26 4.77
N SER A 464 -24.36 13.35 4.24
CA SER A 464 -24.95 13.40 2.90
C SER A 464 -24.03 14.17 1.92
N PHE A 465 -22.73 14.14 2.18
CA PHE A 465 -21.71 14.90 1.49
C PHE A 465 -21.78 14.74 -0.03
N LEU A 466 -21.94 13.52 -0.53
CA LEU A 466 -22.04 13.24 -1.97
C LEU A 466 -23.36 13.73 -2.61
N LYS A 467 -24.37 14.08 -1.82
CA LYS A 467 -25.68 14.47 -2.31
C LYS A 467 -25.87 15.99 -2.26
N ASP A 468 -25.64 16.59 -1.11
CA ASP A 468 -25.93 18.01 -0.87
C ASP A 468 -24.84 18.75 -0.07
N GLY A 469 -23.74 18.06 0.26
CA GLY A 469 -22.60 18.62 0.98
C GLY A 469 -22.83 18.78 2.49
N THR A 470 -23.92 18.26 3.05
CA THR A 470 -24.21 18.37 4.48
C THR A 470 -23.53 17.26 5.27
N VAL A 471 -22.92 17.64 6.37
CA VAL A 471 -22.32 16.70 7.35
C VAL A 471 -22.74 17.13 8.74
N THR A 472 -23.24 16.19 9.53
CA THR A 472 -23.54 16.39 10.95
C THR A 472 -22.63 15.52 11.79
N VAL A 473 -22.01 16.11 12.81
CA VAL A 473 -21.17 15.39 13.77
C VAL A 473 -21.76 15.56 15.15
N HIS A 474 -22.19 14.44 15.74
CA HIS A 474 -22.64 14.38 17.11
C HIS A 474 -21.48 13.93 17.99
N LEU A 475 -21.27 14.64 19.10
CA LEU A 475 -20.29 14.31 20.13
C LEU A 475 -21.03 14.02 21.41
N GLU A 476 -20.93 12.80 21.91
CA GLU A 476 -21.59 12.36 23.14
C GLU A 476 -20.54 11.92 24.16
N SER A 477 -20.64 12.47 25.39
CA SER A 477 -19.73 12.14 26.48
C SER A 477 -20.42 12.30 27.83
N GLU A 478 -20.04 11.46 28.78
CA GLU A 478 -20.63 11.53 30.15
C GLU A 478 -20.19 12.79 30.92
N LYS A 479 -19.08 13.38 30.57
CA LYS A 479 -18.50 14.57 31.21
C LYS A 479 -18.16 15.62 30.16
N ALA A 480 -18.12 16.87 30.56
CA ALA A 480 -17.63 17.93 29.69
C ALA A 480 -16.16 17.64 29.26
N SER A 481 -15.92 17.53 27.96
CA SER A 481 -14.61 17.33 27.39
C SER A 481 -13.98 18.67 27.00
N LYS A 482 -12.66 18.78 27.19
CA LYS A 482 -11.85 19.84 26.58
C LYS A 482 -11.02 19.21 25.48
N GLY A 483 -11.34 19.53 24.25
CA GLY A 483 -10.60 19.02 23.09
C GLY A 483 -10.91 19.80 21.84
N THR A 484 -10.23 19.46 20.78
CA THR A 484 -10.38 20.09 19.46
C THR A 484 -11.01 19.10 18.50
N LEU A 485 -12.09 19.51 17.83
CA LEU A 485 -12.59 18.85 16.64
C LEU A 485 -12.14 19.66 15.43
N ALA A 486 -11.24 19.09 14.61
CA ALA A 486 -10.75 19.71 13.39
C ALA A 486 -11.51 19.14 12.19
N LEU A 487 -12.14 20.02 11.43
CA LEU A 487 -12.93 19.67 10.24
C LEU A 487 -12.15 20.05 9.00
N ARG A 488 -11.93 19.11 8.09
CA ARG A 488 -11.34 19.41 6.78
C ARG A 488 -12.34 20.20 5.93
N ILE A 489 -11.94 21.35 5.42
CA ILE A 489 -12.68 22.03 4.36
C ILE A 489 -12.05 21.62 3.02
N PRO A 490 -12.73 20.85 2.16
CA PRO A 490 -12.18 20.44 0.87
C PRO A 490 -11.78 21.63 0.02
N SER A 491 -10.63 21.57 -0.66
CA SER A 491 -10.08 22.68 -1.45
C SER A 491 -10.99 23.12 -2.61
N TYR A 492 -11.87 22.25 -3.08
CA TYR A 492 -12.86 22.59 -4.12
C TYR A 492 -14.11 23.28 -3.58
N THR A 493 -14.27 23.39 -2.26
CA THR A 493 -15.42 24.06 -1.63
C THR A 493 -15.24 25.57 -1.68
N LYS A 494 -16.16 26.27 -2.36
CA LYS A 494 -16.12 27.73 -2.49
C LYS A 494 -16.75 28.46 -1.31
N GLU A 495 -17.80 27.87 -0.76
CA GLU A 495 -18.56 28.42 0.37
C GLU A 495 -18.91 27.33 1.35
N PHE A 496 -18.75 27.59 2.63
CA PHE A 496 -19.14 26.68 3.68
C PHE A 496 -19.67 27.44 4.89
N THR A 497 -20.44 26.75 5.69
CA THR A 497 -20.95 27.28 6.97
C THR A 497 -20.80 26.18 8.02
N VAL A 498 -20.29 26.53 9.17
CA VAL A 498 -20.19 25.63 10.32
C VAL A 498 -21.13 26.10 11.41
N TRP A 499 -21.85 25.15 11.99
CA TRP A 499 -22.78 25.39 13.10
C TRP A 499 -22.39 24.55 14.31
N ARG A 500 -22.41 25.16 15.49
CA ARG A 500 -22.30 24.47 16.78
C ARG A 500 -23.66 24.56 17.49
N GLY A 501 -24.45 23.49 17.45
CA GLY A 501 -25.85 23.54 17.83
C GLY A 501 -26.59 24.53 16.96
N VAL A 502 -27.16 25.58 17.55
CA VAL A 502 -27.87 26.66 16.84
C VAL A 502 -27.02 27.87 16.51
N GLN A 503 -25.77 27.86 16.92
CA GLN A 503 -24.84 28.98 16.72
C GLN A 503 -23.99 28.75 15.49
N ARG A 504 -23.97 29.72 14.57
CA ARG A 504 -23.00 29.79 13.48
C ARG A 504 -21.63 30.22 14.02
N ILE A 505 -20.56 29.50 13.63
CA ILE A 505 -19.18 29.76 14.04
C ILE A 505 -18.29 30.06 12.82
#